data_8b466c64c7992acfce9baa7e507cd087
#
_entry.id   8b466c64c7992acfce9baa7e507cd087
#
_cell.length_a   1.000
_cell.length_b   1.000
_cell.length_c   1.000
_cell.angle_alpha   90.00
_cell.angle_beta   90.00
_cell.angle_gamma   90.00
#
_symmetry.space_group_name_H-M   'P 1'
#
loop_
_entity.id
_entity.type
_entity.pdbx_description
1 polymer ?
#
loop_
_entity_poly.entity_id
_entity_poly.type
_entity_poly.pdbx_seq_one_letter_code
_entity_poly.pdbx_strand_id
1 'polypeptide(L)'
;MKEKIYLQATGNAWKFIWKNKVLVVFGIFAAFLGQFGIVDFLGKLGLITGDAGYYFNTIASVGAQMGEFTTRIAFSLESKILADFLLMIFLGLFSVFIFIAVVSQGAIIYSAKQSIKKKPIDIVKAWHVGSANFWRLFFVHFFKKIALTLISIVVGLSAYAAFTMPSLMNNLFFLAMFLIFSFAGLVLSFVAIYTPIYVVVEKYNIGEAFNAAWNLLKNHWIVSFEVGILLLVFNLFLGVFAALGFVLLILPAILIWFAVILIGGSKIILSAGFMAGLIVFTMYLMLVGAMFTIFTTYIWTYVFMKMNKEGIKSRIVHYLSYKPNKI
;
A
#
# COMPACT_ATOMS: atom_id res chain seq x y z
N MET A 1 -9.50 -7.02 -32.51
CA MET A 1 -8.29 -7.65 -31.94
C MET A 1 -7.62 -6.82 -30.80
N LYS A 2 -8.38 -6.00 -30.06
CA LYS A 2 -7.87 -5.16 -28.94
C LYS A 2 -8.26 -5.66 -27.54
N GLU A 3 -8.86 -6.84 -27.44
CA GLU A 3 -9.44 -7.38 -26.20
C GLU A 3 -8.45 -7.89 -25.15
N LYS A 4 -7.14 -7.94 -25.45
CA LYS A 4 -6.17 -8.66 -24.60
C LYS A 4 -5.25 -7.77 -23.75
N ILE A 5 -5.47 -6.43 -23.69
CA ILE A 5 -4.50 -5.55 -23.02
C ILE A 5 -4.39 -5.87 -21.52
N TYR A 6 -5.52 -6.03 -20.84
CA TYR A 6 -5.52 -6.34 -19.40
C TYR A 6 -5.03 -7.76 -19.11
N LEU A 7 -5.45 -8.72 -19.93
CA LEU A 7 -4.99 -10.12 -19.85
C LEU A 7 -3.49 -10.23 -20.18
N GLN A 8 -3.01 -9.46 -21.16
CA GLN A 8 -1.58 -9.38 -21.48
C GLN A 8 -0.80 -8.70 -20.35
N ALA A 9 -1.35 -7.61 -19.75
CA ALA A 9 -0.72 -6.94 -18.63
C ALA A 9 -0.54 -7.87 -17.44
N THR A 10 -1.58 -8.62 -17.04
CA THR A 10 -1.54 -9.57 -15.92
C THR A 10 -0.60 -10.74 -16.19
N GLY A 11 -0.70 -11.36 -17.37
CA GLY A 11 0.19 -12.46 -17.76
C GLY A 11 1.66 -12.05 -17.84
N ASN A 12 1.93 -10.84 -18.38
CA ASN A 12 3.29 -10.31 -18.43
C ASN A 12 3.82 -9.91 -17.05
N ALA A 13 2.97 -9.37 -16.18
CA ALA A 13 3.34 -9.04 -14.79
C ALA A 13 3.76 -10.30 -14.02
N TRP A 14 3.00 -11.39 -14.18
CA TRP A 14 3.34 -12.68 -13.57
C TRP A 14 4.67 -13.23 -14.07
N LYS A 15 4.86 -13.28 -15.40
CA LYS A 15 6.14 -13.69 -16.00
C LYS A 15 7.29 -12.80 -15.57
N PHE A 16 7.08 -11.50 -15.42
CA PHE A 16 8.09 -10.54 -14.98
C PHE A 16 8.61 -10.86 -13.58
N ILE A 17 7.72 -11.19 -12.63
CA ILE A 17 8.10 -11.56 -11.26
C ILE A 17 8.95 -12.82 -11.26
N TRP A 18 8.48 -13.89 -11.90
CA TRP A 18 9.15 -15.17 -11.89
C TRP A 18 10.50 -15.16 -12.63
N LYS A 19 10.62 -14.35 -13.67
CA LYS A 19 11.89 -14.21 -14.40
C LYS A 19 12.93 -13.39 -13.62
N ASN A 20 12.49 -12.50 -12.72
CA ASN A 20 13.37 -11.56 -12.03
C ASN A 20 13.19 -11.64 -10.51
N LYS A 21 13.49 -12.80 -9.94
CA LYS A 21 13.27 -13.09 -8.50
C LYS A 21 13.94 -12.08 -7.55
N VAL A 22 15.07 -11.50 -7.94
CA VAL A 22 15.77 -10.49 -7.14
C VAL A 22 14.92 -9.24 -6.91
N LEU A 23 13.97 -8.93 -7.80
CA LEU A 23 13.03 -7.82 -7.60
C LEU A 23 12.10 -8.03 -6.41
N VAL A 24 11.93 -9.28 -5.94
CA VAL A 24 11.12 -9.56 -4.74
C VAL A 24 11.69 -8.85 -3.51
N VAL A 25 13.02 -8.74 -3.42
CA VAL A 25 13.66 -7.96 -2.34
C VAL A 25 13.22 -6.50 -2.39
N PHE A 26 13.24 -5.89 -3.57
CA PHE A 26 12.72 -4.53 -3.73
C PHE A 26 11.21 -4.46 -3.44
N GLY A 27 10.47 -5.51 -3.82
CA GLY A 27 9.04 -5.62 -3.52
C GLY A 27 8.75 -5.59 -2.01
N ILE A 28 9.56 -6.28 -1.18
CA ILE A 28 9.42 -6.28 0.28
C ILE A 28 9.49 -4.83 0.80
N PHE A 29 10.55 -4.10 0.46
CA PHE A 29 10.70 -2.72 0.92
C PHE A 29 9.64 -1.77 0.34
N ALA A 30 9.35 -1.88 -0.95
CA ALA A 30 8.34 -1.04 -1.59
C ALA A 30 6.92 -1.28 -1.06
N ALA A 31 6.61 -2.49 -0.57
CA ALA A 31 5.32 -2.80 0.05
C ALA A 31 5.04 -1.94 1.29
N PHE A 32 6.07 -1.56 2.04
CA PHE A 32 5.93 -0.69 3.21
C PHE A 32 5.53 0.76 2.86
N LEU A 33 5.79 1.23 1.63
CA LEU A 33 5.48 2.62 1.24
C LEU A 33 4.00 2.91 1.07
N GLY A 34 3.19 1.92 0.87
CA GLY A 34 1.85 2.31 0.58
C GLY A 34 0.78 1.27 0.41
N GLN A 35 1.09 0.02 0.59
CA GLN A 35 0.08 -0.97 0.25
C GLN A 35 0.15 -2.21 1.15
N PHE A 36 0.29 -2.02 2.43
CA PHE A 36 -0.37 -2.96 3.33
C PHE A 36 -1.88 -2.73 3.23
N GLY A 37 -2.43 -2.88 2.01
CA GLY A 37 -3.85 -2.65 1.75
C GLY A 37 -4.76 -3.47 2.65
N ILE A 38 -4.30 -4.63 3.13
CA ILE A 38 -5.02 -5.46 4.10
C ILE A 38 -4.96 -4.82 5.49
N VAL A 39 -3.80 -4.35 5.96
CA VAL A 39 -3.67 -3.71 7.29
C VAL A 39 -4.36 -2.36 7.30
N ASP A 40 -4.25 -1.59 6.23
CA ASP A 40 -4.94 -0.32 6.05
C ASP A 40 -6.46 -0.54 5.88
N PHE A 41 -6.88 -1.59 5.19
CA PHE A 41 -8.27 -1.99 5.05
C PHE A 41 -8.85 -2.52 6.36
N LEU A 42 -8.14 -3.38 7.09
CA LEU A 42 -8.57 -3.88 8.40
C LEU A 42 -8.59 -2.75 9.45
N GLY A 43 -7.63 -1.82 9.41
CA GLY A 43 -7.64 -0.62 10.23
C GLY A 43 -8.85 0.27 9.93
N LYS A 44 -9.20 0.44 8.65
CA LYS A 44 -10.39 1.20 8.22
C LYS A 44 -11.70 0.46 8.51
N LEU A 45 -11.72 -0.86 8.40
CA LEU A 45 -12.86 -1.69 8.78
C LEU A 45 -13.12 -1.62 10.29
N GLY A 46 -12.06 -1.61 11.10
CA GLY A 46 -12.15 -1.35 12.52
C GLY A 46 -12.74 0.03 12.86
N LEU A 47 -12.44 1.06 12.04
CA LEU A 47 -13.07 2.38 12.15
C LEU A 47 -14.58 2.36 11.80
N ILE A 48 -15.00 1.44 10.94
CA ILE A 48 -16.40 1.31 10.49
C ILE A 48 -17.22 0.44 11.46
N THR A 49 -16.60 -0.57 12.07
CA THR A 49 -17.32 -1.61 12.84
C THR A 49 -17.48 -1.33 14.33
N GLY A 50 -16.95 -0.27 14.86
CA GLY A 50 -17.24 0.09 16.24
C GLY A 50 -16.10 0.81 16.95
N ASP A 51 -16.47 1.76 17.76
CA ASP A 51 -15.60 2.54 18.63
C ASP A 51 -14.55 3.42 17.92
N ALA A 52 -15.01 4.44 17.21
CA ALA A 52 -14.17 5.61 16.95
C ALA A 52 -13.53 6.13 18.26
N GLY A 53 -14.21 5.96 19.40
CA GLY A 53 -13.67 6.17 20.74
C GLY A 53 -12.49 5.25 21.09
N TYR A 54 -12.53 3.99 20.68
CA TYR A 54 -11.45 3.05 20.95
C TYR A 54 -10.17 3.44 20.21
N TYR A 55 -10.26 3.84 18.95
CA TYR A 55 -9.06 4.30 18.18
C TYR A 55 -8.54 5.64 18.67
N PHE A 56 -9.42 6.58 19.02
CA PHE A 56 -8.99 7.84 19.64
C PHE A 56 -8.33 7.59 21.01
N ASN A 57 -8.92 6.71 21.82
CA ASN A 57 -8.33 6.28 23.08
C ASN A 57 -7.08 5.43 22.87
N THR A 58 -7.00 4.63 21.81
CA THR A 58 -5.79 3.83 21.48
C THR A 58 -4.67 4.74 20.99
N ILE A 59 -4.94 5.73 20.15
CA ILE A 59 -3.91 6.71 19.74
C ILE A 59 -3.50 7.56 20.94
N ALA A 60 -4.44 8.02 21.75
CA ALA A 60 -4.16 8.76 22.97
C ALA A 60 -3.44 7.88 24.01
N SER A 61 -3.81 6.60 24.16
CA SER A 61 -3.14 5.66 25.07
C SER A 61 -1.74 5.26 24.56
N VAL A 62 -1.52 5.11 23.24
CA VAL A 62 -0.17 4.93 22.68
C VAL A 62 0.67 6.16 22.92
N GLY A 63 0.11 7.36 22.74
CA GLY A 63 0.78 8.61 23.11
C GLY A 63 1.06 8.72 24.61
N ALA A 64 0.10 8.33 25.47
CA ALA A 64 0.25 8.28 26.92
C ALA A 64 1.24 7.18 27.35
N GLN A 65 1.19 5.98 26.74
CA GLN A 65 2.14 4.89 27.02
C GLN A 65 3.56 5.24 26.54
N MET A 66 3.71 5.95 25.41
CA MET A 66 5.00 6.51 25.01
C MET A 66 5.46 7.59 26.01
N GLY A 67 4.54 8.43 26.49
CA GLY A 67 4.80 9.39 27.56
C GLY A 67 5.18 8.73 28.89
N GLU A 68 4.45 7.69 29.32
CA GLU A 68 4.80 6.89 30.50
C GLU A 68 6.10 6.09 30.32
N PHE A 69 6.37 5.56 29.13
CA PHE A 69 7.61 4.87 28.82
C PHE A 69 8.78 5.85 28.90
N THR A 70 8.65 7.06 28.34
CA THR A 70 9.67 8.11 28.45
C THR A 70 9.81 8.62 29.88
N THR A 71 8.72 8.76 30.66
CA THR A 71 8.80 9.16 32.08
C THR A 71 9.35 8.05 32.97
N ARG A 72 9.03 6.79 32.77
CA ARG A 72 9.62 5.65 33.51
C ARG A 72 11.11 5.48 33.22
N ILE A 73 11.56 5.79 31.99
CA ILE A 73 12.99 5.79 31.65
C ILE A 73 13.69 7.06 32.18
N ALA A 74 12.98 8.17 32.34
CA ALA A 74 13.54 9.47 32.73
C ALA A 74 13.81 9.66 34.23
N PHE A 75 13.77 8.61 35.06
CA PHE A 75 14.01 8.70 36.50
C PHE A 75 15.46 8.95 36.91
N SER A 76 16.42 8.85 35.99
CA SER A 76 17.81 9.27 36.21
C SER A 76 18.35 9.99 34.96
N LEU A 77 19.30 10.89 35.13
CA LEU A 77 19.94 11.63 34.03
C LEU A 77 20.59 10.63 33.03
N GLU A 78 21.15 9.54 33.52
CA GLU A 78 21.74 8.47 32.71
C GLU A 78 20.72 7.74 31.86
N SER A 79 19.52 7.47 32.41
CA SER A 79 18.45 6.82 31.65
C SER A 79 17.84 7.72 30.57
N LYS A 80 17.84 9.03 30.76
CA LYS A 80 17.41 9.99 29.75
C LYS A 80 18.38 10.02 28.56
N ILE A 81 19.68 10.10 28.84
CA ILE A 81 20.73 10.06 27.80
C ILE A 81 20.63 8.77 26.99
N LEU A 82 20.44 7.63 27.66
CA LEU A 82 20.26 6.34 26.98
C LEU A 82 18.99 6.32 26.11
N ALA A 83 17.87 6.86 26.60
CA ALA A 83 16.63 6.95 25.87
C ALA A 83 16.77 7.83 24.62
N ASP A 84 17.40 9.00 24.76
CA ASP A 84 17.65 9.92 23.64
C ASP A 84 18.58 9.28 22.60
N PHE A 85 19.58 8.54 23.03
CA PHE A 85 20.49 7.80 22.15
C PHE A 85 19.78 6.67 21.40
N LEU A 86 18.94 5.88 22.07
CA LEU A 86 18.13 4.84 21.43
C LEU A 86 17.12 5.42 20.45
N LEU A 87 16.50 6.56 20.81
CA LEU A 87 15.61 7.28 19.90
C LEU A 87 16.34 7.74 18.63
N MET A 88 17.56 8.28 18.78
CA MET A 88 18.38 8.73 17.66
C MET A 88 18.75 7.57 16.73
N ILE A 89 19.14 6.41 17.31
CA ILE A 89 19.39 5.19 16.54
C ILE A 89 18.13 4.74 15.80
N PHE A 90 16.99 4.70 16.48
CA PHE A 90 15.72 4.30 15.89
C PHE A 90 15.33 5.23 14.73
N LEU A 91 15.43 6.55 14.90
CA LEU A 91 15.15 7.52 13.84
C LEU A 91 16.13 7.37 12.67
N GLY A 92 17.40 7.08 12.93
CA GLY A 92 18.40 6.80 11.90
C GLY A 92 18.05 5.55 11.09
N LEU A 93 17.77 4.43 11.76
CA LEU A 93 17.36 3.19 11.11
C LEU A 93 16.05 3.34 10.33
N PHE A 94 15.09 4.06 10.89
CA PHE A 94 13.81 4.35 10.24
C PHE A 94 13.99 5.19 8.97
N SER A 95 14.89 6.19 9.01
CA SER A 95 15.22 7.02 7.84
C SER A 95 15.87 6.19 6.72
N VAL A 96 16.81 5.30 7.07
CA VAL A 96 17.44 4.36 6.13
C VAL A 96 16.39 3.42 5.53
N PHE A 97 15.47 2.91 6.36
CA PHE A 97 14.38 2.05 5.89
C PHE A 97 13.47 2.76 4.88
N ILE A 98 13.07 4.02 5.17
CA ILE A 98 12.27 4.83 4.23
C ILE A 98 13.06 5.05 2.93
N PHE A 99 14.36 5.35 3.01
CA PHE A 99 15.22 5.52 1.84
C PHE A 99 15.17 4.27 0.96
N ILE A 100 15.45 3.09 1.53
CA ILE A 100 15.44 1.81 0.81
C ILE A 100 14.07 1.56 0.18
N ALA A 101 12.99 1.81 0.91
CA ALA A 101 11.62 1.57 0.45
C ALA A 101 11.29 2.44 -0.78
N VAL A 102 11.59 3.74 -0.74
CA VAL A 102 11.35 4.69 -1.84
C VAL A 102 12.19 4.34 -3.07
N VAL A 103 13.48 4.05 -2.85
CA VAL A 103 14.41 3.64 -3.93
C VAL A 103 13.93 2.35 -4.59
N SER A 104 13.47 1.39 -3.78
CA SER A 104 12.96 0.11 -4.27
C SER A 104 11.74 0.27 -5.18
N GLN A 105 10.82 1.18 -4.85
CA GLN A 105 9.69 1.47 -5.74
C GLN A 105 10.15 2.07 -7.07
N GLY A 106 11.07 3.03 -7.04
CA GLY A 106 11.66 3.60 -8.26
C GLY A 106 12.35 2.53 -9.12
N ALA A 107 13.07 1.61 -8.48
CA ALA A 107 13.74 0.49 -9.13
C ALA A 107 12.75 -0.48 -9.80
N ILE A 108 11.61 -0.79 -9.15
CA ILE A 108 10.57 -1.64 -9.73
C ILE A 108 9.93 -0.96 -10.95
N ILE A 109 9.59 0.33 -10.88
CA ILE A 109 9.02 1.11 -12.00
C ILE A 109 10.01 1.11 -13.19
N TYR A 110 11.30 1.36 -12.94
CA TYR A 110 12.31 1.33 -13.98
C TYR A 110 12.45 -0.06 -14.62
N SER A 111 12.49 -1.12 -13.80
CA SER A 111 12.60 -2.50 -14.27
C SER A 111 11.37 -2.92 -15.09
N ALA A 112 10.16 -2.51 -14.66
CA ALA A 112 8.92 -2.71 -15.41
C ALA A 112 9.00 -2.02 -16.79
N LYS A 113 9.44 -0.74 -16.84
CA LYS A 113 9.66 -0.01 -18.10
C LYS A 113 10.60 -0.77 -19.04
N GLN A 114 11.72 -1.30 -18.53
CA GLN A 114 12.68 -2.05 -19.37
C GLN A 114 12.06 -3.35 -19.89
N SER A 115 11.37 -4.10 -19.03
CA SER A 115 10.67 -5.33 -19.41
C SER A 115 9.63 -5.08 -20.50
N ILE A 116 8.82 -4.03 -20.37
CA ILE A 116 7.79 -3.65 -21.35
C ILE A 116 8.42 -3.29 -22.69
N LYS A 117 9.59 -2.64 -22.66
CA LYS A 117 10.39 -2.33 -23.87
C LYS A 117 11.20 -3.53 -24.38
N LYS A 118 11.05 -4.72 -23.79
CA LYS A 118 11.82 -5.94 -24.12
C LYS A 118 13.34 -5.76 -24.05
N LYS A 119 13.81 -4.87 -23.14
CA LYS A 119 15.23 -4.65 -22.89
C LYS A 119 15.69 -5.46 -21.67
N PRO A 120 17.00 -5.82 -21.60
CA PRO A 120 17.54 -6.49 -20.43
C PRO A 120 17.37 -5.63 -19.18
N ILE A 121 17.12 -6.28 -18.05
CA ILE A 121 16.95 -5.62 -16.76
C ILE A 121 18.28 -5.68 -16.03
N ASP A 122 18.85 -4.52 -15.79
CA ASP A 122 20.04 -4.33 -14.96
C ASP A 122 19.58 -3.84 -13.57
N ILE A 123 19.79 -4.66 -12.55
CA ILE A 123 19.36 -4.40 -11.19
C ILE A 123 20.13 -3.25 -10.55
N VAL A 124 21.44 -3.17 -10.82
CA VAL A 124 22.29 -2.09 -10.31
C VAL A 124 21.83 -0.76 -10.89
N LYS A 125 21.56 -0.73 -12.19
CA LYS A 125 21.01 0.46 -12.84
C LYS A 125 19.62 0.83 -12.36
N ALA A 126 18.77 -0.17 -12.06
CA ALA A 126 17.46 0.06 -11.48
C ALA A 126 17.57 0.74 -10.10
N TRP A 127 18.46 0.26 -9.24
CA TRP A 127 18.77 0.87 -7.95
C TRP A 127 19.26 2.32 -8.11
N HIS A 128 20.22 2.57 -9.01
CA HIS A 128 20.73 3.92 -9.27
C HIS A 128 19.64 4.89 -9.77
N VAL A 129 18.73 4.43 -10.62
CA VAL A 129 17.59 5.26 -11.06
C VAL A 129 16.65 5.56 -9.92
N GLY A 130 16.37 4.58 -9.05
CA GLY A 130 15.58 4.78 -7.84
C GLY A 130 16.22 5.81 -6.90
N SER A 131 17.51 5.66 -6.60
CA SER A 131 18.25 6.56 -5.69
C SER A 131 18.38 7.97 -6.24
N ALA A 132 18.65 8.13 -7.53
CA ALA A 132 18.72 9.45 -8.19
C ALA A 132 17.38 10.21 -8.15
N ASN A 133 16.25 9.50 -8.02
CA ASN A 133 14.93 10.12 -7.93
C ASN A 133 14.35 10.06 -6.51
N PHE A 134 15.16 9.71 -5.49
CA PHE A 134 14.69 9.51 -4.12
C PHE A 134 13.82 10.66 -3.61
N TRP A 135 14.34 11.89 -3.61
CA TRP A 135 13.62 13.04 -3.09
C TRP A 135 12.30 13.31 -3.82
N ARG A 136 12.29 13.14 -5.13
CA ARG A 136 11.07 13.34 -5.92
C ARG A 136 10.00 12.32 -5.55
N LEU A 137 10.37 11.04 -5.45
CA LEU A 137 9.47 9.95 -5.07
C LEU A 137 9.03 10.08 -3.61
N PHE A 138 9.95 10.42 -2.70
CA PHE A 138 9.65 10.63 -1.29
C PHE A 138 8.58 11.72 -1.10
N PHE A 139 8.75 12.87 -1.72
CA PHE A 139 7.77 13.96 -1.61
C PHE A 139 6.41 13.59 -2.20
N VAL A 140 6.35 12.81 -3.29
CA VAL A 140 5.08 12.31 -3.82
C VAL A 140 4.35 11.46 -2.78
N HIS A 141 5.05 10.53 -2.11
CA HIS A 141 4.45 9.69 -1.06
C HIS A 141 4.09 10.50 0.18
N PHE A 142 4.92 11.42 0.58
CA PHE A 142 4.71 12.29 1.72
C PHE A 142 3.44 13.15 1.54
N PHE A 143 3.31 13.85 0.41
CA PHE A 143 2.11 14.65 0.12
C PHE A 143 0.85 13.79 -0.02
N LYS A 144 0.96 12.63 -0.69
CA LYS A 144 -0.15 11.66 -0.73
C LYS A 144 -0.60 11.29 0.68
N LYS A 145 0.34 10.93 1.57
CA LYS A 145 0.03 10.50 2.94
C LYS A 145 -0.64 11.62 3.73
N ILE A 146 -0.11 12.84 3.67
CA ILE A 146 -0.71 14.01 4.33
C ILE A 146 -2.14 14.24 3.82
N ALA A 147 -2.34 14.29 2.51
CA ALA A 147 -3.65 14.56 1.94
C ALA A 147 -4.68 13.48 2.32
N LEU A 148 -4.30 12.19 2.26
CA LEU A 148 -5.19 11.10 2.69
C LEU A 148 -5.48 11.14 4.20
N THR A 149 -4.49 11.53 5.02
CA THR A 149 -4.69 11.71 6.47
C THR A 149 -5.66 12.84 6.75
N LEU A 150 -5.54 13.99 6.07
CA LEU A 150 -6.48 15.11 6.21
C LEU A 150 -7.90 14.69 5.82
N ILE A 151 -8.06 13.99 4.70
CA ILE A 151 -9.34 13.40 4.28
C ILE A 151 -9.91 12.50 5.37
N SER A 152 -9.09 11.60 5.92
CA SER A 152 -9.53 10.67 6.97
C SER A 152 -9.94 11.40 8.26
N ILE A 153 -9.24 12.47 8.64
CA ILE A 153 -9.62 13.30 9.80
C ILE A 153 -10.98 13.95 9.58
N VAL A 154 -11.21 14.57 8.43
CA VAL A 154 -12.49 15.24 8.14
C VAL A 154 -13.66 14.25 8.15
N VAL A 155 -13.49 13.10 7.48
CA VAL A 155 -14.51 12.04 7.48
C VAL A 155 -14.71 11.46 8.88
N GLY A 156 -13.62 11.22 9.63
CA GLY A 156 -13.67 10.72 10.99
C GLY A 156 -14.39 11.66 11.96
N LEU A 157 -14.11 12.96 11.89
CA LEU A 157 -14.80 13.97 12.71
C LEU A 157 -16.29 14.05 12.37
N SER A 158 -16.66 13.99 11.08
CA SER A 158 -18.07 13.98 10.68
C SER A 158 -18.79 12.70 11.13
N ALA A 159 -18.12 11.55 11.08
CA ALA A 159 -18.62 10.30 11.63
C ALA A 159 -18.83 10.38 13.15
N TYR A 160 -17.84 10.90 13.88
CA TYR A 160 -17.92 11.09 15.31
C TYR A 160 -19.14 11.94 15.70
N ALA A 161 -19.36 13.07 15.03
CA ALA A 161 -20.53 13.91 15.28
C ALA A 161 -21.87 13.20 15.01
N ALA A 162 -21.95 12.39 13.95
CA ALA A 162 -23.13 11.59 13.63
C ALA A 162 -23.44 10.51 14.68
N PHE A 163 -22.40 9.88 15.25
CA PHE A 163 -22.56 8.82 16.25
C PHE A 163 -22.79 9.34 17.67
N THR A 164 -22.15 10.44 18.06
CA THR A 164 -22.28 11.00 19.43
C THR A 164 -23.49 11.89 19.60
N MET A 165 -23.93 12.59 18.55
CA MET A 165 -25.10 13.48 18.54
C MET A 165 -26.02 13.08 17.38
N PRO A 166 -26.69 11.93 17.46
CA PRO A 166 -27.50 11.43 16.35
C PRO A 166 -28.67 12.38 16.04
N SER A 167 -28.60 13.02 14.90
CA SER A 167 -29.65 13.83 14.32
C SER A 167 -29.71 13.61 12.82
N LEU A 168 -30.87 13.85 12.20
CA LEU A 168 -31.00 13.75 10.75
C LEU A 168 -29.94 14.61 10.04
N MET A 169 -29.70 15.82 10.55
CA MET A 169 -28.75 16.76 9.99
C MET A 169 -27.30 16.26 10.06
N ASN A 170 -26.88 15.73 11.20
CA ASN A 170 -25.53 15.17 11.37
C ASN A 170 -25.30 13.94 10.50
N ASN A 171 -26.29 13.07 10.36
CA ASN A 171 -26.22 11.89 9.51
C ASN A 171 -26.14 12.28 8.01
N LEU A 172 -26.92 13.25 7.55
CA LEU A 172 -26.84 13.76 6.20
C LEU A 172 -25.51 14.46 5.93
N PHE A 173 -25.01 15.24 6.89
CA PHE A 173 -23.69 15.87 6.79
C PHE A 173 -22.56 14.84 6.68
N PHE A 174 -22.58 13.79 7.55
CA PHE A 174 -21.63 12.69 7.46
C PHE A 174 -21.69 11.99 6.10
N LEU A 175 -22.89 11.67 5.60
CA LEU A 175 -23.05 11.02 4.30
C LEU A 175 -22.48 11.88 3.17
N ALA A 176 -22.77 13.18 3.17
CA ALA A 176 -22.25 14.12 2.18
C ALA A 176 -20.71 14.20 2.23
N MET A 177 -20.13 14.37 3.42
CA MET A 177 -18.67 14.40 3.61
C MET A 177 -18.02 13.08 3.20
N PHE A 178 -18.61 11.94 3.59
CA PHE A 178 -18.12 10.62 3.21
C PHE A 178 -18.07 10.45 1.68
N LEU A 179 -19.15 10.81 0.96
CA LEU A 179 -19.20 10.66 -0.49
C LEU A 179 -18.20 11.59 -1.20
N ILE A 180 -18.15 12.87 -0.82
CA ILE A 180 -17.26 13.87 -1.42
C ILE A 180 -15.80 13.48 -1.21
N PHE A 181 -15.40 13.18 0.04
CA PHE A 181 -14.01 12.87 0.36
C PHE A 181 -13.58 11.48 -0.06
N SER A 182 -14.49 10.50 -0.14
CA SER A 182 -14.20 9.20 -0.75
C SER A 182 -13.88 9.35 -2.24
N PHE A 183 -14.67 10.16 -2.96
CA PHE A 183 -14.38 10.43 -4.37
C PHE A 183 -13.06 11.20 -4.54
N ALA A 184 -12.83 12.24 -3.74
CA ALA A 184 -11.56 12.99 -3.76
C ALA A 184 -10.36 12.10 -3.43
N GLY A 185 -10.47 11.21 -2.45
CA GLY A 185 -9.44 10.23 -2.08
C GLY A 185 -9.14 9.23 -3.20
N LEU A 186 -10.17 8.79 -3.93
CA LEU A 186 -10.02 7.91 -5.09
C LEU A 186 -9.26 8.61 -6.22
N VAL A 187 -9.65 9.83 -6.57
CA VAL A 187 -8.97 10.65 -7.59
C VAL A 187 -7.51 10.91 -7.20
N LEU A 188 -7.28 11.32 -5.96
CA LEU A 188 -5.93 11.55 -5.43
C LEU A 188 -5.07 10.27 -5.48
N SER A 189 -5.67 9.12 -5.21
CA SER A 189 -4.98 7.82 -5.28
C SER A 189 -4.51 7.50 -6.69
N PHE A 190 -5.32 7.74 -7.71
CA PHE A 190 -4.91 7.53 -9.10
C PHE A 190 -3.79 8.48 -9.52
N VAL A 191 -3.91 9.78 -9.19
CA VAL A 191 -2.84 10.75 -9.48
C VAL A 191 -1.54 10.33 -8.80
N ALA A 192 -1.62 9.91 -7.54
CA ALA A 192 -0.46 9.46 -6.78
C ALA A 192 0.16 8.15 -7.29
N ILE A 193 -0.56 7.33 -8.06
CA ILE A 193 -0.02 6.16 -8.74
C ILE A 193 0.74 6.56 -10.02
N TYR A 194 0.21 7.50 -10.80
CA TYR A 194 0.83 7.91 -12.05
C TYR A 194 2.02 8.85 -11.86
N THR A 195 2.00 9.70 -10.84
CA THR A 195 3.07 10.68 -10.58
C THR A 195 4.47 10.02 -10.46
N PRO A 196 4.69 8.97 -9.63
CA PRO A 196 5.97 8.27 -9.57
C PRO A 196 6.40 7.67 -10.91
N ILE A 197 5.43 7.21 -11.71
CA ILE A 197 5.73 6.63 -13.02
C ILE A 197 6.23 7.73 -13.97
N TYR A 198 5.62 8.91 -14.00
CA TYR A 198 6.11 10.06 -14.77
C TYR A 198 7.52 10.48 -14.34
N VAL A 199 7.79 10.54 -13.02
CA VAL A 199 9.10 10.88 -12.49
C VAL A 199 10.18 9.91 -12.98
N VAL A 200 9.92 8.60 -12.94
CA VAL A 200 10.91 7.57 -13.29
C VAL A 200 10.96 7.31 -14.80
N VAL A 201 9.82 7.31 -15.49
CA VAL A 201 9.72 6.95 -16.90
C VAL A 201 10.06 8.14 -17.80
N GLU A 202 9.47 9.30 -17.54
CA GLU A 202 9.63 10.49 -18.40
C GLU A 202 10.60 11.53 -17.80
N LYS A 203 11.11 11.27 -16.56
CA LYS A 203 12.09 12.12 -15.85
C LYS A 203 11.57 13.52 -15.51
N TYR A 204 10.26 13.68 -15.35
CA TYR A 204 9.64 14.95 -15.01
C TYR A 204 9.98 15.38 -13.58
N ASN A 205 9.94 16.69 -13.35
CA ASN A 205 9.96 17.26 -12.00
C ASN A 205 8.62 16.96 -11.29
N ILE A 206 8.56 17.14 -9.98
CA ILE A 206 7.38 16.78 -9.16
C ILE A 206 6.12 17.51 -9.67
N GLY A 207 6.20 18.84 -9.91
CA GLY A 207 5.07 19.64 -10.37
C GLY A 207 4.60 19.24 -11.78
N GLU A 208 5.55 19.05 -12.69
CA GLU A 208 5.26 18.57 -14.06
C GLU A 208 4.65 17.17 -14.04
N ALA A 209 5.21 16.26 -13.23
CA ALA A 209 4.71 14.90 -13.09
C ALA A 209 3.29 14.86 -12.52
N PHE A 210 2.99 15.71 -11.53
CA PHE A 210 1.64 15.84 -10.96
C PHE A 210 0.64 16.35 -11.99
N ASN A 211 0.97 17.43 -12.70
CA ASN A 211 0.10 18.00 -13.75
C ASN A 211 -0.11 17.01 -14.91
N ALA A 212 0.95 16.32 -15.33
CA ALA A 212 0.86 15.30 -16.36
C ALA A 212 0.00 14.10 -15.91
N ALA A 213 0.14 13.66 -14.64
CA ALA A 213 -0.67 12.60 -14.06
C ALA A 213 -2.15 13.00 -13.96
N TRP A 214 -2.44 14.25 -13.58
CA TRP A 214 -3.79 14.79 -13.57
C TRP A 214 -4.42 14.82 -14.96
N ASN A 215 -3.70 15.33 -15.96
CA ASN A 215 -4.15 15.37 -17.34
C ASN A 215 -4.36 13.96 -17.92
N LEU A 216 -3.47 13.00 -17.60
CA LEU A 216 -3.64 11.62 -18.02
C LEU A 216 -4.89 11.01 -17.41
N LEU A 217 -5.13 11.21 -16.11
CA LEU A 217 -6.32 10.73 -15.43
C LEU A 217 -7.58 11.36 -16.05
N LYS A 218 -7.61 12.68 -16.26
CA LYS A 218 -8.74 13.38 -16.87
C LYS A 218 -9.10 12.82 -18.25
N ASN A 219 -8.08 12.53 -19.06
CA ASN A 219 -8.30 12.04 -20.42
C ASN A 219 -8.62 10.54 -20.50
N HIS A 220 -8.18 9.74 -19.49
CA HIS A 220 -8.29 8.28 -19.47
C HIS A 220 -8.88 7.73 -18.16
N TRP A 221 -9.79 8.48 -17.51
CA TRP A 221 -10.33 8.11 -16.20
C TRP A 221 -11.03 6.74 -16.20
N ILE A 222 -11.74 6.39 -17.30
CA ILE A 222 -12.44 5.11 -17.41
C ILE A 222 -11.46 3.95 -17.46
N VAL A 223 -10.34 4.09 -18.21
CA VAL A 223 -9.27 3.06 -18.25
C VAL A 223 -8.64 2.89 -16.87
N SER A 224 -8.39 3.99 -16.17
CA SER A 224 -7.84 3.98 -14.81
C SER A 224 -8.77 3.26 -13.84
N PHE A 225 -10.08 3.48 -13.96
CA PHE A 225 -11.10 2.84 -13.15
C PHE A 225 -11.21 1.33 -13.47
N GLU A 226 -11.21 0.94 -14.74
CA GLU A 226 -11.20 -0.47 -15.17
C GLU A 226 -10.00 -1.23 -14.58
N VAL A 227 -8.80 -0.62 -14.64
CA VAL A 227 -7.58 -1.21 -14.04
C VAL A 227 -7.68 -1.24 -12.53
N GLY A 228 -8.23 -0.19 -11.92
CA GLY A 228 -8.48 -0.14 -10.48
C GLY A 228 -9.37 -1.28 -10.00
N ILE A 229 -10.49 -1.55 -10.70
CA ILE A 229 -11.38 -2.69 -10.40
C ILE A 229 -10.65 -4.02 -10.59
N LEU A 230 -9.91 -4.17 -11.69
CA LEU A 230 -9.12 -5.38 -11.92
C LEU A 230 -8.18 -5.66 -10.75
N LEU A 231 -7.42 -4.66 -10.31
CA LEU A 231 -6.49 -4.80 -9.20
C LEU A 231 -7.18 -4.96 -7.85
N LEU A 232 -8.39 -4.41 -7.67
CA LEU A 232 -9.22 -4.66 -6.50
C LEU A 232 -9.59 -6.14 -6.40
N VAL A 233 -9.99 -6.77 -7.51
CA VAL A 233 -10.28 -8.22 -7.54
C VAL A 233 -9.03 -9.02 -7.16
N PHE A 234 -7.85 -8.67 -7.70
CA PHE A 234 -6.60 -9.31 -7.30
C PHE A 234 -6.26 -9.09 -5.82
N ASN A 235 -6.60 -7.92 -5.27
CA ASN A 235 -6.40 -7.63 -3.84
C ASN A 235 -7.32 -8.49 -2.95
N LEU A 236 -8.55 -8.76 -3.38
CA LEU A 236 -9.43 -9.72 -2.68
C LEU A 236 -8.84 -11.13 -2.68
N PHE A 237 -8.29 -11.59 -3.80
CA PHE A 237 -7.57 -12.87 -3.84
C PHE A 237 -6.36 -12.86 -2.90
N LEU A 238 -5.61 -11.77 -2.84
CA LEU A 238 -4.51 -11.61 -1.88
C LEU A 238 -5.00 -11.78 -0.44
N GLY A 239 -6.15 -11.21 -0.09
CA GLY A 239 -6.79 -11.37 1.21
C GLY A 239 -7.10 -12.85 1.53
N VAL A 240 -7.62 -13.59 0.55
CA VAL A 240 -7.86 -15.04 0.68
C VAL A 240 -6.54 -15.79 0.89
N PHE A 241 -5.50 -15.49 0.13
CA PHE A 241 -4.18 -16.10 0.33
C PHE A 241 -3.60 -15.79 1.70
N ALA A 242 -3.75 -14.55 2.21
CA ALA A 242 -3.31 -14.18 3.55
C ALA A 242 -4.09 -14.96 4.63
N ALA A 243 -5.41 -15.11 4.48
CA ALA A 243 -6.23 -15.90 5.39
C ALA A 243 -5.86 -17.39 5.38
N LEU A 244 -5.61 -17.98 4.19
CA LEU A 244 -5.13 -19.35 4.06
C LEU A 244 -3.76 -19.52 4.73
N GLY A 245 -2.85 -18.57 4.55
CA GLY A 245 -1.55 -18.57 5.24
C GLY A 245 -1.69 -18.50 6.75
N PHE A 246 -2.63 -17.71 7.27
CA PHE A 246 -2.96 -17.66 8.69
C PHE A 246 -3.40 -19.03 9.20
N VAL A 247 -4.37 -19.65 8.54
CA VAL A 247 -4.89 -20.96 8.93
C VAL A 247 -3.80 -22.03 8.88
N LEU A 248 -3.00 -22.08 7.81
CA LEU A 248 -2.00 -23.13 7.61
C LEU A 248 -0.77 -22.98 8.51
N LEU A 249 -0.37 -21.75 8.86
CA LEU A 249 0.87 -21.49 9.57
C LEU A 249 0.67 -21.21 11.08
N ILE A 250 -0.41 -20.56 11.44
CA ILE A 250 -0.70 -20.19 12.84
C ILE A 250 -1.57 -21.24 13.53
N LEU A 251 -2.54 -21.83 12.86
CA LEU A 251 -3.41 -22.83 13.46
C LEU A 251 -2.63 -24.02 14.05
N PRO A 252 -1.62 -24.63 13.37
CA PRO A 252 -0.80 -25.66 13.96
C PRO A 252 -0.04 -25.19 15.20
N ALA A 253 0.47 -23.94 15.20
CA ALA A 253 1.14 -23.37 16.36
C ALA A 253 0.21 -23.21 17.56
N ILE A 254 -1.05 -22.80 17.33
CA ILE A 254 -2.11 -22.72 18.36
C ILE A 254 -2.45 -24.11 18.89
N LEU A 255 -2.58 -25.12 18.02
CA LEU A 255 -2.89 -26.49 18.43
C LEU A 255 -1.77 -27.10 19.29
N ILE A 256 -0.51 -26.90 18.91
CA ILE A 256 0.65 -27.29 19.69
C ILE A 256 0.63 -26.57 21.05
N TRP A 257 0.35 -25.28 21.04
CA TRP A 257 0.21 -24.47 22.26
C TRP A 257 -0.84 -25.06 23.20
N PHE A 258 -2.01 -25.42 22.69
CA PHE A 258 -3.09 -26.02 23.46
C PHE A 258 -2.72 -27.41 24.01
N ALA A 259 -2.08 -28.25 23.18
CA ALA A 259 -1.62 -29.57 23.59
C ALA A 259 -0.56 -29.48 24.72
N VAL A 260 0.39 -28.55 24.64
CA VAL A 260 1.40 -28.36 25.69
C VAL A 260 0.79 -27.89 27.00
N ILE A 261 -0.27 -27.06 26.97
CA ILE A 261 -1.01 -26.68 28.19
C ILE A 261 -1.65 -27.91 28.85
N LEU A 262 -2.31 -28.78 28.08
CA LEU A 262 -2.98 -29.97 28.58
C LEU A 262 -2.02 -30.98 29.22
N ILE A 263 -0.80 -31.07 28.70
CA ILE A 263 0.25 -32.01 29.21
C ILE A 263 1.04 -31.40 30.38
N GLY A 264 0.81 -30.12 30.73
CA GLY A 264 1.56 -29.44 31.80
C GLY A 264 2.99 -29.05 31.38
N GLY A 265 3.21 -28.81 30.09
CA GLY A 265 4.54 -28.48 29.54
C GLY A 265 5.07 -27.10 29.92
N SER A 266 6.35 -26.88 29.70
CA SER A 266 7.05 -25.64 30.03
C SER A 266 6.49 -24.44 29.28
N LYS A 267 6.21 -23.34 30.01
CA LYS A 267 5.77 -22.05 29.42
C LYS A 267 6.74 -21.50 28.37
N ILE A 268 8.03 -21.82 28.48
CA ILE A 268 9.08 -21.38 27.55
C ILE A 268 8.90 -22.04 26.18
N ILE A 269 8.67 -23.36 26.14
CA ILE A 269 8.46 -24.11 24.89
C ILE A 269 7.20 -23.59 24.19
N LEU A 270 6.20 -23.27 24.98
CA LEU A 270 4.90 -22.77 24.57
C LEU A 270 5.03 -21.39 23.87
N SER A 271 5.73 -20.45 24.50
CA SER A 271 5.95 -19.12 23.93
C SER A 271 6.85 -19.17 22.69
N ALA A 272 7.89 -20.00 22.70
CA ALA A 272 8.81 -20.15 21.58
C ALA A 272 8.11 -20.70 20.32
N GLY A 273 7.25 -21.72 20.47
CA GLY A 273 6.47 -22.29 19.35
C GLY A 273 5.52 -21.29 18.72
N PHE A 274 4.79 -20.54 19.55
CA PHE A 274 3.90 -19.49 19.07
C PHE A 274 4.65 -18.36 18.35
N MET A 275 5.76 -17.89 18.92
CA MET A 275 6.61 -16.86 18.31
C MET A 275 7.20 -17.33 16.98
N ALA A 276 7.65 -18.58 16.89
CA ALA A 276 8.13 -19.15 15.63
C ALA A 276 7.03 -19.14 14.55
N GLY A 277 5.80 -19.53 14.89
CA GLY A 277 4.65 -19.48 13.99
C GLY A 277 4.36 -18.06 13.50
N LEU A 278 4.39 -17.07 14.40
CA LEU A 278 4.23 -15.66 14.05
C LEU A 278 5.31 -15.14 13.11
N ILE A 279 6.58 -15.51 13.34
CA ILE A 279 7.70 -15.11 12.49
C ILE A 279 7.52 -15.67 11.09
N VAL A 280 7.23 -16.97 10.97
CA VAL A 280 7.01 -17.63 9.66
C VAL A 280 5.82 -17.01 8.93
N PHE A 281 4.72 -16.74 9.63
CA PHE A 281 3.55 -16.08 9.05
C PHE A 281 3.87 -14.65 8.58
N THR A 282 4.64 -13.89 9.36
CA THR A 282 5.05 -12.54 8.98
C THR A 282 5.94 -12.58 7.72
N MET A 283 6.90 -13.52 7.65
CA MET A 283 7.70 -13.70 6.44
C MET A 283 6.86 -14.07 5.21
N TYR A 284 5.87 -14.95 5.40
CA TYR A 284 4.91 -15.28 4.34
C TYR A 284 4.15 -14.05 3.85
N LEU A 285 3.59 -13.23 4.76
CA LEU A 285 2.88 -11.99 4.40
C LEU A 285 3.79 -11.00 3.68
N MET A 286 5.05 -10.87 4.11
CA MET A 286 6.02 -10.01 3.44
C MET A 286 6.29 -10.46 2.00
N LEU A 287 6.46 -11.76 1.76
CA LEU A 287 6.68 -12.30 0.42
C LEU A 287 5.46 -12.11 -0.49
N VAL A 288 4.28 -12.44 0.01
CA VAL A 288 3.02 -12.28 -0.73
C VAL A 288 2.76 -10.81 -1.05
N GLY A 289 2.95 -9.91 -0.07
CA GLY A 289 2.85 -8.47 -0.25
C GLY A 289 3.86 -7.91 -1.24
N ALA A 290 5.11 -8.39 -1.21
CA ALA A 290 6.15 -8.02 -2.15
C ALA A 290 5.79 -8.40 -3.59
N MET A 291 5.35 -9.63 -3.81
CA MET A 291 4.94 -10.09 -5.14
C MET A 291 3.76 -9.28 -5.67
N PHE A 292 2.79 -8.97 -4.82
CA PHE A 292 1.65 -8.15 -5.18
C PHE A 292 2.04 -6.71 -5.51
N THR A 293 2.96 -6.12 -4.77
CA THR A 293 3.48 -4.76 -5.02
C THR A 293 4.18 -4.68 -6.38
N ILE A 294 5.00 -5.68 -6.73
CA ILE A 294 5.64 -5.75 -8.04
C ILE A 294 4.58 -5.93 -9.14
N PHE A 295 3.62 -6.81 -8.91
CA PHE A 295 2.53 -7.08 -9.84
C PHE A 295 1.72 -5.83 -10.16
N THR A 296 1.26 -5.13 -9.13
CA THR A 296 0.46 -3.90 -9.29
C THR A 296 1.27 -2.78 -9.94
N THR A 297 2.52 -2.59 -9.52
CA THR A 297 3.41 -1.57 -10.10
C THR A 297 3.68 -1.85 -11.59
N TYR A 298 3.88 -3.13 -11.96
CA TYR A 298 4.06 -3.51 -13.36
C TYR A 298 2.81 -3.20 -14.19
N ILE A 299 1.63 -3.59 -13.71
CA ILE A 299 0.36 -3.36 -14.43
C ILE A 299 0.13 -1.86 -14.63
N TRP A 300 0.29 -1.04 -13.58
CA TRP A 300 0.13 0.40 -13.69
C TRP A 300 1.13 1.01 -14.66
N THR A 301 2.40 0.58 -14.61
CA THR A 301 3.43 1.05 -15.56
C THR A 301 3.12 0.62 -16.99
N TYR A 302 2.61 -0.61 -17.20
CA TYR A 302 2.23 -1.12 -18.51
C TYR A 302 1.08 -0.31 -19.11
N VAL A 303 0.01 -0.12 -18.34
CA VAL A 303 -1.16 0.64 -18.77
C VAL A 303 -0.80 2.10 -19.02
N PHE A 304 -0.03 2.72 -18.12
CA PHE A 304 0.52 4.06 -18.31
C PHE A 304 1.26 4.22 -19.65
N MET A 305 2.21 3.32 -19.92
CA MET A 305 2.99 3.39 -21.17
C MET A 305 2.13 3.22 -22.42
N LYS A 306 1.07 2.46 -22.31
CA LYS A 306 0.10 2.27 -23.39
C LYS A 306 -0.80 3.49 -23.57
N MET A 307 -1.33 4.09 -22.49
CA MET A 307 -2.13 5.31 -22.54
C MET A 307 -1.34 6.49 -23.11
N ASN A 308 -0.10 6.67 -22.64
CA ASN A 308 0.74 7.80 -23.02
C ASN A 308 1.21 7.73 -24.49
N LYS A 309 1.34 6.52 -25.06
CA LYS A 309 1.88 6.34 -26.41
C LYS A 309 0.83 6.01 -27.48
N GLU A 310 -0.18 5.22 -27.13
CA GLU A 310 -1.10 4.60 -28.10
C GLU A 310 -2.53 5.13 -27.99
N GLY A 311 -2.81 6.02 -27.03
CA GLY A 311 -4.15 6.62 -26.87
C GLY A 311 -5.24 5.56 -26.70
N ILE A 312 -5.13 4.66 -25.73
CA ILE A 312 -6.08 3.54 -25.53
C ILE A 312 -7.48 4.08 -25.25
N LYS A 313 -8.46 3.57 -25.98
CA LYS A 313 -9.88 3.76 -25.64
C LYS A 313 -10.32 2.70 -24.64
N SER A 314 -11.10 3.08 -23.64
CA SER A 314 -11.72 2.21 -22.65
C SER A 314 -12.51 1.08 -23.30
N ARG A 315 -12.54 -0.07 -22.66
CA ARG A 315 -13.33 -1.24 -23.05
C ARG A 315 -14.83 -0.93 -22.99
N ILE A 316 -15.25 -0.24 -21.93
CA ILE A 316 -16.64 0.18 -21.70
C ILE A 316 -17.10 1.10 -22.82
N VAL A 317 -16.29 2.09 -23.21
CA VAL A 317 -16.60 3.00 -24.31
C VAL A 317 -16.69 2.26 -25.65
N HIS A 318 -15.81 1.27 -25.86
CA HIS A 318 -15.86 0.45 -27.08
C HIS A 318 -17.13 -0.42 -27.15
N TYR A 319 -17.55 -1.01 -26.02
CA TYR A 319 -18.81 -1.78 -25.95
C TYR A 319 -20.05 -0.92 -26.13
N LEU A 320 -20.08 0.27 -25.53
CA LEU A 320 -21.19 1.22 -25.67
C LEU A 320 -21.26 1.88 -27.05
N SER A 321 -20.11 2.01 -27.74
CA SER A 321 -20.05 2.57 -29.10
C SER A 321 -20.27 1.52 -30.18
N TYR A 322 -20.26 0.23 -29.86
CA TYR A 322 -20.59 -0.83 -30.79
C TYR A 322 -22.11 -0.90 -31.00
N LYS A 323 -22.63 -0.09 -31.94
CA LYS A 323 -23.96 -0.31 -32.50
C LYS A 323 -23.86 -1.59 -33.35
N PRO A 324 -24.62 -2.66 -33.03
CA PRO A 324 -24.75 -3.75 -33.98
C PRO A 324 -25.38 -3.17 -35.25
N ASN A 325 -24.70 -3.31 -36.39
CA ASN A 325 -25.32 -3.05 -37.68
C ASN A 325 -26.60 -3.86 -37.71
N LYS A 326 -27.74 -3.14 -37.70
CA LYS A 326 -29.04 -3.77 -38.03
C LYS A 326 -28.90 -4.30 -39.44
N ILE A 327 -28.95 -5.63 -39.58
CA ILE A 327 -29.20 -6.37 -40.79
C ILE A 327 -30.61 -6.07 -41.24
#